data_81fd31981aaef8727b80c6d71192eede
#
_entry.id   81fd31981aaef8727b80c6d71192eede
#
_cell.length_a   1.000
_cell.length_b   1.000
_cell.length_c   1.000
_cell.angle_alpha   90.00
_cell.angle_beta   90.00
_cell.angle_gamma   90.00
#
_symmetry.space_group_name_H-M   'P 1'
#
loop_
_entity.id
_entity.type
_entity.pdbx_description
1 polymer ?
#
loop_
_entity_poly.entity_id
_entity_poly.type
_entity_poly.pdbx_seq_one_letter_code
_entity_poly.pdbx_strand_id
1 'polypeptide(L)'
;FTYTSGNTDGLAKTLQIADRGFTGLCFVNLVDFDMLYGHRRNPDGYAQALHEFDSWLPQLLAKLGEDDCVMITADHGCDPGYLKHTDHTREYIPMIALGKKIKPVNLGTRAGFCDIAATVTELLGVPYQTPGKSFAAELV
;
A
#
# COMPACT_ATOMS: atom_id res chain seq x y z
N PHE A 1 1.21 7.72 16.11
CA PHE A 1 2.33 6.97 15.52
C PHE A 1 2.58 5.71 16.33
N THR A 2 2.72 4.56 15.64
CA THR A 2 2.93 3.26 16.28
C THR A 2 4.15 2.58 15.65
N TYR A 3 5.11 2.18 16.46
CA TYR A 3 6.26 1.42 15.98
C TYR A 3 5.86 -0.02 15.69
N THR A 4 6.49 -0.62 14.68
CA THR A 4 6.34 -2.03 14.31
C THR A 4 7.70 -2.70 14.29
N SER A 5 7.75 -3.98 14.64
CA SER A 5 8.98 -4.79 14.65
C SER A 5 9.21 -5.56 13.35
N GLY A 6 8.40 -5.34 12.33
CA GLY A 6 8.44 -5.98 11.02
C GLY A 6 7.05 -6.12 10.43
N ASN A 7 6.95 -6.78 9.28
CA ASN A 7 5.68 -6.92 8.55
C ASN A 7 4.59 -7.60 9.38
N THR A 8 4.88 -8.72 10.01
CA THR A 8 3.90 -9.49 10.81
C THR A 8 3.27 -8.64 11.91
N ASP A 9 4.08 -7.86 12.63
CA ASP A 9 3.59 -6.95 13.67
C ASP A 9 2.79 -5.78 13.07
N GLY A 10 3.24 -5.24 11.92
CA GLY A 10 2.52 -4.21 11.17
C GLY A 10 1.14 -4.67 10.73
N LEU A 11 1.04 -5.87 10.17
CA LEU A 11 -0.22 -6.49 9.75
C LEU A 11 -1.17 -6.71 10.93
N ALA A 12 -0.66 -7.22 12.05
CA ALA A 12 -1.47 -7.43 13.26
C ALA A 12 -2.01 -6.11 13.83
N LYS A 13 -1.16 -5.08 13.91
CA LYS A 13 -1.56 -3.74 14.38
C LYS A 13 -2.56 -3.07 13.45
N THR A 14 -2.45 -3.29 12.15
CA THR A 14 -3.41 -2.78 11.16
C THR A 14 -4.80 -3.37 11.41
N LEU A 15 -4.92 -4.67 11.66
CA LEU A 15 -6.21 -5.28 12.02
C LEU A 15 -6.77 -4.71 13.32
N GLN A 16 -5.93 -4.47 14.33
CA GLN A 16 -6.38 -3.86 15.58
C GLN A 16 -6.90 -2.43 15.39
N ILE A 17 -6.31 -1.67 14.47
CA ILE A 17 -6.79 -0.32 14.13
C ILE A 17 -8.13 -0.41 13.41
N ALA A 18 -8.25 -1.33 12.43
CA ALA A 18 -9.51 -1.57 11.73
C ALA A 18 -10.65 -1.99 12.67
N ASP A 19 -10.35 -2.84 13.68
CA ASP A 19 -11.33 -3.27 14.69
C ASP A 19 -11.86 -2.13 15.57
N ARG A 20 -11.04 -1.11 15.83
CA ARG A 20 -11.45 0.04 16.64
C ARG A 20 -12.32 1.02 15.86
N GLY A 21 -12.24 0.98 14.55
CA GLY A 21 -12.80 1.98 13.66
C GLY A 21 -12.12 3.36 13.82
N PHE A 22 -12.04 4.10 12.74
CA PHE A 22 -11.54 5.48 12.74
C PHE A 22 -12.06 6.22 11.50
N THR A 23 -11.97 7.53 11.54
CA THR A 23 -12.18 8.37 10.34
C THR A 23 -10.86 9.06 10.02
N GLY A 24 -10.40 8.95 8.77
CA GLY A 24 -9.16 9.55 8.32
C GLY A 24 -8.25 8.56 7.61
N LEU A 25 -6.94 8.78 7.66
CA LEU A 25 -5.93 7.98 6.99
C LEU A 25 -5.15 7.12 7.99
N CYS A 26 -5.10 5.81 7.74
CA CYS A 26 -4.14 4.90 8.34
C CYS A 26 -3.06 4.57 7.31
N PHE A 27 -1.84 5.05 7.53
CA PHE A 27 -0.68 4.76 6.69
C PHE A 27 0.16 3.66 7.34
N VAL A 28 0.45 2.59 6.61
CA VAL A 28 1.21 1.44 7.10
C VAL A 28 2.39 1.20 6.17
N ASN A 29 3.60 1.12 6.74
CA ASN A 29 4.81 0.77 6.01
C ASN A 29 5.25 -0.65 6.40
N LEU A 30 5.29 -1.57 5.41
CA LEU A 30 5.73 -2.95 5.56
C LEU A 30 7.18 -3.09 5.09
N VAL A 31 8.10 -2.78 5.98
CA VAL A 31 9.52 -2.53 5.67
C VAL A 31 10.33 -3.78 5.32
N ASP A 32 9.87 -4.99 5.66
CA ASP A 32 10.66 -6.22 5.48
C ASP A 32 10.86 -6.57 4.01
N PHE A 33 9.94 -6.17 3.13
CA PHE A 33 10.08 -6.35 1.67
C PHE A 33 11.39 -5.75 1.17
N ASP A 34 11.69 -4.54 1.59
CA ASP A 34 12.91 -3.84 1.24
C ASP A 34 14.10 -4.30 2.10
N MET A 35 13.99 -4.16 3.42
CA MET A 35 15.11 -4.31 4.34
C MET A 35 15.62 -5.74 4.47
N LEU A 36 14.73 -6.74 4.54
CA LEU A 36 15.10 -8.14 4.77
C LEU A 36 15.25 -8.93 3.47
N TYR A 37 14.52 -8.55 2.40
CA TYR A 37 14.47 -9.37 1.19
C TYR A 37 14.99 -8.64 -0.03
N GLY A 38 14.64 -7.37 -0.24
CA GLY A 38 15.07 -6.56 -1.37
C GLY A 38 16.58 -6.31 -1.37
N HIS A 39 17.07 -5.55 -0.41
CA HIS A 39 18.50 -5.24 -0.26
C HIS A 39 19.38 -6.47 -0.02
N ARG A 40 18.83 -7.53 0.51
CA ARG A 40 19.57 -8.79 0.78
C ARG A 40 19.52 -9.79 -0.36
N ARG A 41 18.89 -9.42 -1.47
CA ARG A 41 18.78 -10.27 -2.67
C ARG A 41 18.25 -11.66 -2.35
N ASN A 42 17.17 -11.71 -1.60
CA ASN A 42 16.48 -12.93 -1.19
C ASN A 42 15.10 -13.03 -1.88
N PRO A 43 15.04 -13.50 -3.14
CA PRO A 43 13.78 -13.61 -3.88
C PRO A 43 12.79 -14.58 -3.23
N ASP A 44 13.27 -15.66 -2.64
CA ASP A 44 12.41 -16.65 -1.98
C ASP A 44 11.73 -16.05 -0.73
N GLY A 45 12.49 -15.32 0.09
CA GLY A 45 11.95 -14.61 1.24
C GLY A 45 10.98 -13.49 0.83
N TYR A 46 11.26 -12.79 -0.27
CA TYR A 46 10.36 -11.78 -0.82
C TYR A 46 9.04 -12.40 -1.28
N ALA A 47 9.10 -13.50 -2.02
CA ALA A 47 7.91 -14.23 -2.47
C ALA A 47 7.10 -14.77 -1.28
N GLN A 48 7.77 -15.30 -0.24
CA GLN A 48 7.11 -15.76 0.97
C GLN A 48 6.39 -14.61 1.69
N ALA A 49 7.02 -13.44 1.83
CA ALA A 49 6.40 -12.27 2.44
C ALA A 49 5.18 -11.76 1.65
N LEU A 50 5.22 -11.81 0.31
CA LEU A 50 4.06 -11.51 -0.54
C LEU A 50 2.93 -12.51 -0.29
N HIS A 51 3.23 -13.79 -0.18
CA HIS A 51 2.25 -14.84 0.10
C HIS A 51 1.61 -14.68 1.49
N GLU A 52 2.39 -14.30 2.49
CA GLU A 52 1.89 -13.98 3.84
C GLU A 52 0.95 -12.77 3.81
N PHE A 53 1.32 -11.71 3.09
CA PHE A 53 0.47 -10.54 2.91
C PHE A 53 -0.84 -10.90 2.18
N ASP A 54 -0.76 -11.66 1.09
CA ASP A 54 -1.92 -12.10 0.33
C ASP A 54 -2.89 -12.94 1.19
N SER A 55 -2.35 -13.83 2.01
CA SER A 55 -3.14 -14.65 2.95
C SER A 55 -3.77 -13.84 4.08
N TRP A 56 -3.17 -12.72 4.45
CA TRP A 56 -3.67 -11.80 5.48
C TRP A 56 -4.74 -10.83 4.92
N LEU A 57 -4.59 -10.38 3.67
CA LEU A 57 -5.43 -9.34 3.07
C LEU A 57 -6.94 -9.58 3.19
N PRO A 58 -7.47 -10.81 3.01
CA PRO A 58 -8.89 -11.09 3.21
C PRO A 58 -9.40 -10.75 4.61
N GLN A 59 -8.56 -10.85 5.64
CA GLN A 59 -8.94 -10.51 7.01
C GLN A 59 -9.16 -9.00 7.16
N LEU A 60 -8.32 -8.18 6.52
CA LEU A 60 -8.52 -6.72 6.47
C LEU A 60 -9.76 -6.38 5.67
N LEU A 61 -9.92 -6.95 4.47
CA LEU A 61 -11.06 -6.66 3.60
C LEU A 61 -12.40 -6.98 4.26
N ALA A 62 -12.47 -8.03 5.08
CA ALA A 62 -13.66 -8.39 5.84
C ALA A 62 -14.06 -7.36 6.91
N LYS A 63 -13.13 -6.49 7.33
CA LYS A 63 -13.36 -5.45 8.34
C LYS A 63 -13.75 -4.09 7.74
N LEU A 64 -13.62 -3.92 6.43
CA LEU A 64 -13.91 -2.64 5.77
C LEU A 64 -15.40 -2.31 5.82
N GLY A 65 -15.71 -1.08 6.19
CA GLY A 65 -17.01 -0.45 6.05
C GLY A 65 -17.36 -0.13 4.60
N GLU A 66 -18.53 0.47 4.40
CA GLU A 66 -19.02 0.81 3.06
C GLU A 66 -18.18 1.91 2.39
N ASP A 67 -17.64 2.84 3.18
CA ASP A 67 -16.92 4.02 2.68
C ASP A 67 -15.39 3.87 2.81
N ASP A 68 -14.91 2.71 3.22
CA ASP A 68 -13.48 2.47 3.38
C ASP A 68 -12.82 2.15 2.03
N CYS A 69 -11.62 2.70 1.85
CA CYS A 69 -10.75 2.42 0.71
C CYS A 69 -9.36 1.99 1.20
N VAL A 70 -8.88 0.85 0.72
CA VAL A 70 -7.50 0.40 0.92
C VAL A 70 -6.73 0.66 -0.36
N MET A 71 -5.59 1.34 -0.25
CA MET A 71 -4.64 1.52 -1.33
C MET A 71 -3.36 0.76 -1.02
N ILE A 72 -2.91 -0.09 -1.94
CA ILE A 72 -1.69 -0.88 -1.83
C ILE A 72 -0.73 -0.37 -2.90
N THR A 73 0.45 0.07 -2.47
CA THR A 73 1.48 0.60 -3.35
C THR A 73 2.87 0.34 -2.77
N ALA A 74 3.91 0.79 -3.45
CA ALA A 74 5.28 0.82 -2.94
C ALA A 74 5.87 2.21 -3.16
N ASP A 75 6.93 2.56 -2.44
CA ASP A 75 7.65 3.82 -2.55
C ASP A 75 8.74 3.78 -3.63
N HIS A 76 9.21 2.60 -4.00
CA HIS A 76 10.16 2.36 -5.09
C HIS A 76 10.13 0.90 -5.55
N GLY A 77 10.82 0.60 -6.64
CA GLY A 77 11.13 -0.76 -7.08
C GLY A 77 12.32 -1.32 -6.30
N CYS A 78 12.31 -2.62 -6.08
CA CYS A 78 13.46 -3.34 -5.53
C CYS A 78 13.40 -4.81 -5.99
N ASP A 79 14.07 -5.11 -7.12
CA ASP A 79 14.15 -6.48 -7.65
C ASP A 79 15.16 -7.30 -6.82
N PRO A 80 14.71 -8.27 -6.01
CA PRO A 80 15.62 -9.09 -5.23
C PRO A 80 16.45 -10.06 -6.08
N GLY A 81 16.10 -10.24 -7.35
CA GLY A 81 16.88 -11.03 -8.31
C GLY A 81 18.00 -10.27 -9.01
N TYR A 82 18.07 -8.94 -8.85
CA TYR A 82 19.08 -8.12 -9.51
C TYR A 82 20.40 -8.11 -8.73
N LEU A 83 21.41 -8.82 -9.23
CA LEU A 83 22.66 -9.10 -8.50
C LEU A 83 23.81 -8.09 -8.70
N LYS A 84 23.64 -7.06 -9.54
CA LYS A 84 24.73 -6.11 -9.84
C LYS A 84 25.04 -5.14 -8.70
N HIS A 85 24.07 -4.85 -7.86
CA HIS A 85 24.21 -4.04 -6.65
C HIS A 85 23.11 -4.38 -5.67
N THR A 86 23.19 -3.89 -4.43
CA THR A 86 22.22 -4.13 -3.36
C THR A 86 21.27 -2.96 -3.15
N ASP A 87 21.28 -1.97 -4.01
CA ASP A 87 20.42 -0.81 -3.93
C ASP A 87 19.09 -1.04 -4.66
N HIS A 88 18.19 -0.05 -4.59
CA HIS A 88 16.87 -0.11 -5.25
C HIS A 88 17.01 -0.23 -6.76
N THR A 89 16.00 -0.79 -7.38
CA THR A 89 15.88 -0.91 -8.84
C THR A 89 14.71 -0.07 -9.35
N ARG A 90 14.44 -0.04 -10.65
CA ARG A 90 13.55 0.96 -11.27
C ARG A 90 12.33 0.35 -11.95
N GLU A 91 11.79 -0.70 -11.35
CA GLU A 91 10.56 -1.30 -11.81
C GLU A 91 9.37 -0.36 -11.51
N TYR A 92 8.34 -0.46 -12.32
CA TYR A 92 7.05 0.15 -11.98
C TYR A 92 6.50 -0.49 -10.71
N ILE A 93 6.04 0.36 -9.80
CA ILE A 93 5.38 -0.08 -8.57
C ILE A 93 3.89 -0.38 -8.80
N PRO A 94 3.28 -1.27 -8.02
CA PRO A 94 1.85 -1.49 -8.07
C PRO A 94 1.09 -0.29 -7.52
N MET A 95 -0.14 -0.10 -8.01
CA MET A 95 -1.15 0.77 -7.43
C MET A 95 -2.49 0.04 -7.50
N ILE A 96 -2.97 -0.44 -6.36
CA ILE A 96 -4.21 -1.22 -6.25
C ILE A 96 -5.12 -0.48 -5.27
N ALA A 97 -6.37 -0.23 -5.65
CA ALA A 97 -7.40 0.32 -4.79
C ALA A 97 -8.51 -0.71 -4.58
N LEU A 98 -8.91 -0.93 -3.33
CA LEU A 98 -9.88 -1.93 -2.91
C LEU A 98 -10.88 -1.33 -1.92
N GLY A 99 -12.13 -1.74 -2.00
CA GLY A 99 -13.20 -1.31 -1.11
C GLY A 99 -14.56 -1.67 -1.68
N LYS A 100 -15.60 -1.64 -0.85
CA LYS A 100 -16.94 -2.08 -1.27
C LYS A 100 -17.56 -1.21 -2.36
N LYS A 101 -17.25 0.10 -2.36
CA LYS A 101 -17.71 1.07 -3.37
C LYS A 101 -16.67 1.37 -4.43
N ILE A 102 -15.51 0.76 -4.36
CA ILE A 102 -14.44 0.99 -5.34
C ILE A 102 -14.75 0.24 -6.64
N LYS A 103 -14.83 0.98 -7.73
CA LYS A 103 -15.08 0.42 -9.07
C LYS A 103 -13.90 -0.36 -9.59
N PRO A 104 -14.10 -1.48 -10.28
CA PRO A 104 -13.05 -2.24 -10.94
C PRO A 104 -12.62 -1.54 -12.24
N VAL A 105 -11.70 -0.58 -12.13
CA VAL A 105 -11.20 0.23 -13.26
C VAL A 105 -9.70 0.05 -13.43
N ASN A 106 -9.22 0.23 -14.65
CA ASN A 106 -7.80 0.31 -14.93
C ASN A 106 -7.34 1.77 -14.84
N LEU A 107 -6.60 2.09 -13.78
CA LEU A 107 -6.08 3.45 -13.53
C LEU A 107 -4.92 3.84 -14.47
N GLY A 108 -4.43 2.92 -15.31
CA GLY A 108 -3.26 3.15 -16.15
C GLY A 108 -1.99 3.42 -15.35
N THR A 109 -0.98 3.96 -16.03
CA THR A 109 0.27 4.38 -15.37
C THR A 109 0.13 5.81 -14.87
N ARG A 110 0.29 6.01 -13.57
CA ARG A 110 0.22 7.35 -12.93
C ARG A 110 1.58 8.05 -13.01
N ALA A 111 1.54 9.37 -13.02
CA ALA A 111 2.76 10.18 -13.20
C ALA A 111 3.62 10.29 -11.94
N GLY A 112 3.05 10.10 -10.76
CA GLY A 112 3.80 10.19 -9.51
C GLY A 112 2.95 9.96 -8.26
N PHE A 113 3.61 9.83 -7.13
CA PHE A 113 3.00 9.60 -5.82
C PHE A 113 2.01 10.69 -5.39
N CYS A 114 2.21 11.91 -5.88
CA CYS A 114 1.33 13.04 -5.61
C CYS A 114 -0.11 12.79 -6.10
N ASP A 115 -0.33 11.91 -7.06
CA ASP A 115 -1.67 11.49 -7.49
C ASP A 115 -2.41 10.74 -6.38
N ILE A 116 -1.70 9.90 -5.60
CA ILE A 116 -2.25 9.23 -4.43
C ILE A 116 -2.63 10.26 -3.37
N ALA A 117 -1.74 11.22 -3.07
CA ALA A 117 -2.03 12.28 -2.11
C ALA A 117 -3.25 13.12 -2.51
N ALA A 118 -3.34 13.50 -3.80
CA ALA A 118 -4.51 14.22 -4.34
C ALA A 118 -5.79 13.41 -4.16
N THR A 119 -5.74 12.12 -4.43
CA THR A 119 -6.92 11.23 -4.32
C THR A 119 -7.34 11.04 -2.86
N VAL A 120 -6.39 10.77 -1.97
CA VAL A 120 -6.66 10.61 -0.53
C VAL A 120 -7.28 11.87 0.06
N THR A 121 -6.74 13.04 -0.25
CA THR A 121 -7.26 14.31 0.30
C THR A 121 -8.65 14.63 -0.26
N GLU A 122 -8.93 14.31 -1.53
CA GLU A 122 -10.26 14.45 -2.11
C GLU A 122 -11.27 13.50 -1.46
N LEU A 123 -10.95 12.21 -1.32
CA LEU A 123 -11.82 11.22 -0.68
C LEU A 123 -12.12 11.57 0.80
N LEU A 124 -11.16 12.17 1.50
CA LEU A 124 -11.34 12.60 2.90
C LEU A 124 -11.98 13.99 3.03
N GLY A 125 -12.22 14.71 1.94
CA GLY A 125 -12.74 16.07 1.97
C GLY A 125 -11.79 17.08 2.63
N VAL A 126 -10.48 16.82 2.61
CA VAL A 126 -9.46 17.68 3.21
C VAL A 126 -8.93 18.66 2.17
N PRO A 127 -9.04 19.99 2.38
CA PRO A 127 -8.48 20.97 1.46
C PRO A 127 -6.95 20.96 1.51
N TYR A 128 -6.34 20.35 0.52
CA TYR A 128 -4.89 20.26 0.39
C TYR A 128 -4.47 20.44 -1.08
N GLN A 129 -3.51 21.32 -1.32
CA GLN A 129 -2.96 21.51 -2.66
C GLN A 129 -1.74 20.59 -2.87
N THR A 130 -1.80 19.80 -3.92
CA THR A 130 -0.73 18.89 -4.37
C THR A 130 -0.57 19.03 -5.88
N PRO A 131 0.63 18.87 -6.46
CA PRO A 131 0.81 18.86 -7.91
C PRO A 131 0.22 17.63 -8.58
N GLY A 132 -0.29 16.65 -7.81
CA GLY A 132 -0.90 15.43 -8.33
C GLY A 132 -2.28 15.63 -8.93
N LYS A 133 -2.68 14.64 -9.72
CA LYS A 133 -4.03 14.52 -10.28
C LYS A 133 -4.78 13.43 -9.53
N SER A 134 -5.86 13.82 -8.84
CA SER A 134 -6.75 12.85 -8.21
C SER A 134 -7.38 11.92 -9.25
N PHE A 135 -7.52 10.67 -8.87
CA PHE A 135 -8.29 9.65 -9.57
C PHE A 135 -9.53 9.18 -8.77
N ALA A 136 -9.94 9.94 -7.75
CA ALA A 136 -11.10 9.61 -6.93
C ALA A 136 -12.36 9.38 -7.79
N ALA A 137 -12.65 10.26 -8.75
CA ALA A 137 -13.80 10.13 -9.65
C ALA A 137 -13.78 8.86 -10.54
N GLU A 138 -12.62 8.25 -10.73
CA GLU A 138 -12.50 6.98 -11.42
C GLU A 138 -12.85 5.80 -10.49
N LEU A 139 -12.62 5.97 -9.19
CA LEU A 139 -12.80 4.92 -8.17
C LEU A 139 -14.24 4.83 -7.64
N VAL A 140 -14.94 5.96 -7.51
CA VAL A 140 -16.27 6.06 -6.87
C VAL A 140 -17.35 6.59 -7.79
#